data_97501abdfd6081d5f5e39e5be25ee06d
#
_entry.id   97501abdfd6081d5f5e39e5be25ee06d
#
_cell.length_a   1.000
_cell.length_b   1.000
_cell.length_c   1.000
_cell.angle_alpha   90.00
_cell.angle_beta   90.00
_cell.angle_gamma   90.00
#
_symmetry.space_group_name_H-M   'P 1'
#
loop_
_entity.id
_entity.type
_entity.pdbx_description
1 polymer ?
#
loop_
_entity_poly.entity_id
_entity_poly.type
_entity_poly.pdbx_seq_one_letter_code
_entity_poly.pdbx_strand_id
1 'polypeptide(L)'
;VLIEMGNTKVICTASVEEKVPPFLKGTGTGWVTAEYGMLPRSTQTRKVRESSRGKVEGRTQEIQRLIGRALRSVVDLESLGERTIWIDCDVIQADGGTRTASITGAFVALVEALHKLHEKEEIQQFPVKNFVSAISVGVVDEMHLLDLCFEEDSNAKVDMNVVMTDKKEFVEIQGTGEDSPFNRDELMALLELAEKGNSELIEMQREVLGELAEKIGKTEKIKAEETEKNE
;
A
#
# COMPACT_ATOMS: atom_id res chain seq x y z
N VAL A 1 -9.75 -6.84 -6.20
CA VAL A 1 -8.74 -6.36 -7.15
C VAL A 1 -7.69 -7.42 -7.35
N LEU A 2 -7.30 -7.68 -8.60
CA LEU A 2 -6.09 -8.44 -8.94
C LEU A 2 -5.06 -7.45 -9.45
N ILE A 3 -3.91 -7.39 -8.79
CA ILE A 3 -2.77 -6.62 -9.28
C ILE A 3 -1.73 -7.56 -9.87
N GLU A 4 -1.17 -7.17 -11.01
CA GLU A 4 -0.07 -7.84 -11.69
C GLU A 4 1.07 -6.84 -11.90
N MET A 5 2.26 -7.14 -11.36
CA MET A 5 3.50 -6.40 -11.58
C MET A 5 4.55 -7.40 -12.08
N GLY A 6 4.87 -7.34 -13.38
CA GLY A 6 5.63 -8.40 -14.02
C GLY A 6 4.96 -9.77 -13.82
N ASN A 7 5.68 -10.71 -13.24
CA ASN A 7 5.14 -12.04 -12.89
C ASN A 7 4.55 -12.10 -11.47
N THR A 8 4.65 -11.06 -10.68
CA THR A 8 4.04 -11.03 -9.35
C THR A 8 2.55 -10.74 -9.46
N LYS A 9 1.72 -11.56 -8.81
CA LYS A 9 0.25 -11.46 -8.81
C LYS A 9 -0.30 -11.56 -7.39
N VAL A 10 -1.11 -10.57 -7.01
CA VAL A 10 -1.72 -10.49 -5.68
C VAL A 10 -3.21 -10.20 -5.81
N ILE A 11 -4.03 -10.95 -5.09
CA ILE A 11 -5.44 -10.61 -4.88
C ILE A 11 -5.52 -9.70 -3.66
N CYS A 12 -6.13 -8.52 -3.83
CA CYS A 12 -6.38 -7.56 -2.75
C CYS A 12 -7.88 -7.39 -2.58
N THR A 13 -8.39 -7.56 -1.37
CA THR A 13 -9.80 -7.34 -1.04
C THR A 13 -9.94 -6.39 0.13
N ALA A 14 -11.09 -5.73 0.24
CA ALA A 14 -11.43 -4.83 1.34
C ALA A 14 -12.79 -5.21 1.92
N SER A 15 -12.84 -5.47 3.23
CA SER A 15 -14.04 -5.80 3.99
C SER A 15 -14.32 -4.72 5.03
N VAL A 16 -15.59 -4.34 5.20
CA VAL A 16 -16.02 -3.33 6.17
C VAL A 16 -16.64 -4.02 7.38
N GLU A 17 -16.17 -3.66 8.58
CA GLU A 17 -16.80 -4.04 9.85
C GLU A 17 -17.28 -2.80 10.62
N GLU A 18 -18.54 -2.83 11.11
CA GLU A 18 -19.17 -1.77 11.92
C GLU A 18 -18.68 -1.81 13.39
N LYS A 19 -17.38 -1.96 13.57
CA LYS A 19 -16.70 -1.92 14.88
C LYS A 19 -15.24 -1.53 14.72
N VAL A 20 -14.65 -1.00 15.76
CA VAL A 20 -13.23 -0.65 15.84
C VAL A 20 -12.52 -1.49 16.90
N PRO A 21 -11.18 -1.61 16.82
CA PRO A 21 -10.38 -2.20 17.88
C PRO A 21 -10.66 -1.53 19.24
N PRO A 22 -10.50 -2.27 20.37
CA PRO A 22 -10.84 -1.76 21.72
C PRO A 22 -10.21 -0.42 22.07
N PHE A 23 -9.01 -0.11 21.58
CA PHE A 23 -8.31 1.14 21.85
C PHE A 23 -8.89 2.36 21.13
N LEU A 24 -9.78 2.17 20.16
CA LEU A 24 -10.48 3.26 19.43
C LEU A 24 -11.96 3.36 19.79
N LYS A 25 -12.48 2.46 20.63
CA LYS A 25 -13.90 2.47 20.97
C LYS A 25 -14.29 3.75 21.72
N GLY A 26 -15.30 4.46 21.20
CA GLY A 26 -15.80 5.72 21.75
C GLY A 26 -14.97 6.94 21.35
N THR A 27 -14.01 6.82 20.41
CA THR A 27 -13.22 7.96 19.91
C THR A 27 -13.81 8.62 18.68
N GLY A 28 -14.79 7.96 18.02
CA GLY A 28 -15.32 8.41 16.74
C GLY A 28 -14.39 8.17 15.54
N THR A 29 -13.25 7.51 15.76
CA THR A 29 -12.20 7.30 14.75
C THR A 29 -12.26 5.87 14.21
N GLY A 30 -12.19 5.72 12.90
CA GLY A 30 -12.13 4.42 12.23
C GLY A 30 -10.71 3.86 12.16
N TRP A 31 -10.58 2.69 11.56
CA TRP A 31 -9.31 2.00 11.42
C TRP A 31 -9.19 1.31 10.06
N VAL A 32 -7.97 1.24 9.55
CA VAL A 32 -7.60 0.39 8.41
C VAL A 32 -6.50 -0.55 8.86
N THR A 33 -6.71 -1.82 8.66
CA THR A 33 -5.74 -2.87 8.99
C THR A 33 -5.56 -3.80 7.80
N ALA A 34 -4.50 -4.60 7.80
CA ALA A 34 -4.23 -5.50 6.70
C ALA A 34 -3.74 -6.86 7.19
N GLU A 35 -4.14 -7.88 6.45
CA GLU A 35 -3.54 -9.21 6.47
C GLU A 35 -2.81 -9.47 5.15
N TYR A 36 -1.75 -10.25 5.20
CA TYR A 36 -0.94 -10.62 4.06
C TYR A 36 -0.59 -12.10 4.15
N GLY A 37 -0.69 -12.79 3.05
CA GLY A 37 -0.31 -14.19 2.98
C GLY A 37 0.20 -14.59 1.60
N MET A 38 0.99 -15.67 1.57
CA MET A 38 1.47 -16.27 0.34
C MET A 38 0.86 -17.67 0.19
N LEU A 39 0.22 -17.93 -0.95
CA LEU A 39 -0.24 -19.30 -1.25
C LEU A 39 0.95 -20.28 -1.30
N PRO A 40 0.76 -21.56 -0.91
CA PRO A 40 1.86 -22.51 -0.89
C PRO A 40 2.64 -22.65 -2.20
N ARG A 41 1.96 -22.48 -3.33
CA ARG A 41 2.55 -22.56 -4.67
C ARG A 41 2.71 -21.22 -5.37
N SER A 42 2.67 -20.13 -4.63
CA SER A 42 3.01 -18.79 -5.18
C SER A 42 4.49 -18.67 -5.55
N THR A 43 5.34 -19.51 -5.01
CA THR A 43 6.80 -19.58 -5.27
C THR A 43 7.17 -20.88 -6.01
N GLN A 44 8.36 -20.92 -6.62
CA GLN A 44 8.87 -22.09 -7.34
C GLN A 44 8.91 -23.34 -6.46
N THR A 45 9.30 -23.22 -5.20
CA THR A 45 9.23 -24.27 -4.19
C THR A 45 8.02 -24.09 -3.31
N ARG A 46 7.35 -25.19 -2.93
CA ARG A 46 6.17 -25.11 -2.06
C ARG A 46 6.51 -24.58 -0.67
N LYS A 47 5.88 -23.48 -0.27
CA LYS A 47 5.92 -22.98 1.12
C LYS A 47 4.89 -23.72 2.00
N VAL A 48 5.25 -23.94 3.26
CA VAL A 48 4.29 -24.46 4.26
C VAL A 48 3.36 -23.32 4.68
N ARG A 49 2.05 -23.59 4.79
CA ARG A 49 1.09 -22.58 5.30
C ARG A 49 1.44 -22.19 6.74
N GLU A 50 1.41 -20.91 7.04
CA GLU A 50 1.64 -20.40 8.41
C GLU A 50 0.61 -20.96 9.41
N SER A 51 -0.65 -21.10 8.99
CA SER A 51 -1.69 -21.74 9.79
C SER A 51 -1.35 -23.19 10.20
N SER A 52 -0.63 -23.93 9.36
CA SER A 52 -0.14 -25.28 9.69
C SER A 52 1.05 -25.26 10.65
N ARG A 53 1.77 -24.13 10.75
CA ARG A 53 2.85 -23.93 11.73
C ARG A 53 2.37 -23.39 13.07
N GLY A 54 1.09 -22.97 13.15
CA GLY A 54 0.48 -22.42 14.35
C GLY A 54 0.96 -21.01 14.75
N LYS A 55 1.72 -20.33 13.87
CA LYS A 55 2.19 -18.95 14.09
C LYS A 55 2.40 -18.21 12.78
N VAL A 56 2.16 -16.91 12.81
CA VAL A 56 2.49 -15.97 11.71
C VAL A 56 3.99 -15.65 11.79
N GLU A 57 4.68 -15.70 10.65
CA GLU A 57 6.10 -15.36 10.56
C GLU A 57 6.34 -13.85 10.76
N GLY A 58 7.51 -13.48 11.27
CA GLY A 58 7.87 -12.07 11.50
C GLY A 58 7.81 -11.21 10.24
N ARG A 59 8.25 -11.76 9.10
CA ARG A 59 8.17 -11.11 7.80
C ARG A 59 6.72 -10.81 7.40
N THR A 60 5.82 -11.75 7.59
CA THR A 60 4.38 -11.57 7.31
C THR A 60 3.79 -10.48 8.19
N GLN A 61 4.08 -10.48 9.49
CA GLN A 61 3.63 -9.44 10.41
C GLN A 61 4.18 -8.06 10.05
N GLU A 62 5.44 -7.98 9.64
CA GLU A 62 6.06 -6.73 9.18
C GLU A 62 5.34 -6.18 7.95
N ILE A 63 5.07 -7.02 6.94
CA ILE A 63 4.37 -6.62 5.71
C ILE A 63 2.92 -6.19 6.00
N GLN A 64 2.18 -6.90 6.85
CA GLN A 64 0.84 -6.51 7.30
C GLN A 64 0.84 -5.11 7.91
N ARG A 65 1.81 -4.82 8.80
CA ARG A 65 1.96 -3.50 9.42
C ARG A 65 2.31 -2.41 8.42
N LEU A 66 3.17 -2.72 7.46
CA LEU A 66 3.56 -1.82 6.38
C LEU A 66 2.36 -1.44 5.51
N ILE A 67 1.58 -2.41 5.01
CA ILE A 67 0.37 -2.17 4.21
C ILE A 67 -0.61 -1.31 5.00
N GLY A 68 -0.94 -1.70 6.24
CA GLY A 68 -1.88 -0.95 7.08
C GLY A 68 -1.43 0.48 7.33
N ARG A 69 -0.13 0.72 7.59
CA ARG A 69 0.43 2.06 7.80
C ARG A 69 0.38 2.90 6.53
N ALA A 70 0.75 2.32 5.39
CA ALA A 70 0.71 3.00 4.09
C ALA A 70 -0.70 3.49 3.77
N LEU A 71 -1.71 2.65 3.92
CA LEU A 71 -3.11 3.00 3.65
C LEU A 71 -3.65 4.04 4.64
N ARG A 72 -3.35 3.91 5.94
CA ARG A 72 -3.78 4.90 6.94
C ARG A 72 -3.19 6.30 6.71
N SER A 73 -2.02 6.41 6.11
CA SER A 73 -1.41 7.72 5.85
C SER A 73 -2.23 8.59 4.88
N VAL A 74 -3.02 7.96 4.03
CA VAL A 74 -3.80 8.64 2.98
C VAL A 74 -5.32 8.63 3.24
N VAL A 75 -5.77 8.12 4.39
CA VAL A 75 -7.19 8.09 4.77
C VAL A 75 -7.45 9.04 5.93
N ASP A 76 -8.56 9.76 5.87
CA ASP A 76 -9.13 10.49 7.01
C ASP A 76 -9.94 9.50 7.87
N LEU A 77 -9.32 9.03 8.94
CA LEU A 77 -9.90 8.02 9.83
C LEU A 77 -11.06 8.57 10.68
N GLU A 78 -11.14 9.89 10.89
CA GLU A 78 -12.27 10.53 11.60
C GLU A 78 -13.51 10.50 10.70
N SER A 79 -13.37 10.86 9.43
CA SER A 79 -14.47 10.80 8.45
C SER A 79 -14.97 9.39 8.18
N LEU A 80 -14.17 8.35 8.46
CA LEU A 80 -14.58 6.95 8.37
C LEU A 80 -15.57 6.57 9.49
N GLY A 81 -15.51 7.24 10.64
CA GLY A 81 -16.29 6.87 11.83
C GLY A 81 -15.81 5.54 12.44
N GLU A 82 -16.47 5.03 13.47
CA GLU A 82 -16.08 3.80 14.20
C GLU A 82 -16.29 2.53 13.35
N ARG A 83 -15.57 2.41 12.24
CA ARG A 83 -15.51 1.25 11.33
C ARG A 83 -14.09 0.77 11.15
N THR A 84 -13.94 -0.53 10.93
CA THR A 84 -12.65 -1.10 10.51
C THR A 84 -12.75 -1.56 9.07
N ILE A 85 -11.80 -1.12 8.24
CA ILE A 85 -11.59 -1.69 6.93
C ILE A 85 -10.48 -2.73 7.04
N TRP A 86 -10.82 -3.98 6.79
CA TRP A 86 -9.88 -5.09 6.68
C TRP A 86 -9.44 -5.24 5.23
N ILE A 87 -8.14 -5.19 5.03
CA ILE A 87 -7.51 -5.45 3.73
C ILE A 87 -6.86 -6.81 3.79
N ASP A 88 -7.21 -7.67 2.85
CA ASP A 88 -6.59 -8.98 2.69
C ASP A 88 -5.78 -9.02 1.40
N CYS A 89 -4.50 -9.38 1.49
CA CYS A 89 -3.58 -9.47 0.36
C CYS A 89 -3.05 -10.90 0.24
N ASP A 90 -3.56 -11.63 -0.75
CA ASP A 90 -3.16 -13.01 -1.03
C ASP A 90 -2.27 -13.08 -2.26
N VAL A 91 -0.99 -13.40 -2.05
CA VAL A 91 -0.04 -13.61 -3.15
C VAL A 91 -0.29 -14.95 -3.81
N ILE A 92 -0.75 -14.92 -5.06
CA ILE A 92 -0.99 -16.13 -5.87
C ILE A 92 0.22 -16.54 -6.70
N GLN A 93 1.05 -15.56 -7.10
CA GLN A 93 2.32 -15.78 -7.78
C GLN A 93 3.33 -14.72 -7.32
N ALA A 94 4.52 -15.14 -6.93
CA ALA A 94 5.57 -14.28 -6.41
C ALA A 94 6.82 -14.33 -7.30
N ASP A 95 7.25 -13.14 -7.74
CA ASP A 95 8.47 -12.91 -8.51
C ASP A 95 9.08 -11.54 -8.15
N GLY A 96 9.48 -11.35 -6.89
CA GLY A 96 9.88 -10.05 -6.35
C GLY A 96 8.69 -9.14 -6.01
N GLY A 97 8.91 -8.02 -5.33
CA GLY A 97 7.97 -6.93 -5.13
C GLY A 97 6.59 -7.27 -4.53
N THR A 98 6.41 -8.41 -3.84
CA THR A 98 5.08 -8.82 -3.36
C THR A 98 4.47 -7.85 -2.35
N ARG A 99 5.29 -7.22 -1.49
CA ARG A 99 4.83 -6.23 -0.51
C ARG A 99 4.43 -4.91 -1.16
N THR A 100 5.15 -4.46 -2.18
CA THR A 100 4.88 -3.24 -2.93
C THR A 100 3.64 -3.40 -3.80
N ALA A 101 3.50 -4.51 -4.51
CA ALA A 101 2.30 -4.87 -5.25
C ALA A 101 1.07 -4.93 -4.33
N SER A 102 1.20 -5.51 -3.12
CA SER A 102 0.11 -5.56 -2.13
C SER A 102 -0.36 -4.16 -1.73
N ILE A 103 0.55 -3.22 -1.44
CA ILE A 103 0.18 -1.84 -1.10
C ILE A 103 -0.56 -1.16 -2.25
N THR A 104 -0.02 -1.27 -3.46
CA THR A 104 -0.54 -0.61 -4.66
C THR A 104 -1.93 -1.15 -5.04
N GLY A 105 -2.14 -2.48 -4.99
CA GLY A 105 -3.44 -3.09 -5.26
C GLY A 105 -4.45 -2.92 -4.13
N ALA A 106 -3.98 -2.97 -2.87
CA ALA A 106 -4.82 -2.74 -1.69
C ALA A 106 -5.41 -1.33 -1.67
N PHE A 107 -4.69 -0.33 -2.15
CA PHE A 107 -5.22 1.03 -2.27
C PHE A 107 -6.45 1.08 -3.17
N VAL A 108 -6.42 0.43 -4.33
CA VAL A 108 -7.57 0.38 -5.25
C VAL A 108 -8.76 -0.33 -4.58
N ALA A 109 -8.54 -1.47 -3.92
CA ALA A 109 -9.60 -2.19 -3.21
C ALA A 109 -10.21 -1.35 -2.06
N LEU A 110 -9.38 -0.60 -1.34
CA LEU A 110 -9.80 0.32 -0.29
C LEU A 110 -10.70 1.44 -0.85
N VAL A 111 -10.28 2.09 -1.94
CA VAL A 111 -11.03 3.17 -2.60
C VAL A 111 -12.40 2.68 -3.05
N GLU A 112 -12.49 1.49 -3.66
CA GLU A 112 -13.76 0.89 -4.08
C GLU A 112 -14.68 0.57 -2.88
N ALA A 113 -14.14 0.08 -1.77
CA ALA A 113 -14.93 -0.20 -0.57
C ALA A 113 -15.47 1.09 0.07
N LEU A 114 -14.63 2.12 0.18
CA LEU A 114 -15.03 3.44 0.70
C LEU A 114 -16.05 4.13 -0.21
N HIS A 115 -15.93 3.93 -1.53
CA HIS A 115 -16.93 4.44 -2.46
C HIS A 115 -18.30 3.82 -2.22
N LYS A 116 -18.40 2.51 -2.00
CA LYS A 116 -19.66 1.83 -1.69
C LYS A 116 -20.30 2.33 -0.39
N LEU A 117 -19.48 2.66 0.63
CA LEU A 117 -19.98 3.27 1.87
C LEU A 117 -20.53 4.68 1.61
N HIS A 118 -19.82 5.46 0.80
CA HIS A 118 -20.24 6.82 0.43
C HIS A 118 -21.52 6.82 -0.41
N GLU A 119 -21.67 5.91 -1.38
CA GLU A 119 -22.90 5.77 -2.18
C GLU A 119 -24.12 5.38 -1.34
N LYS A 120 -23.92 4.62 -0.27
CA LYS A 120 -24.97 4.25 0.68
C LYS A 120 -25.26 5.33 1.74
N GLU A 121 -24.59 6.48 1.64
CA GLU A 121 -24.68 7.58 2.62
C GLU A 121 -24.28 7.15 4.05
N GLU A 122 -23.50 6.05 4.18
CA GLU A 122 -22.99 5.57 5.47
C GLU A 122 -21.80 6.40 5.95
N ILE A 123 -21.11 7.10 5.04
CA ILE A 123 -20.11 8.14 5.33
C ILE A 123 -20.46 9.41 4.55
N GLN A 124 -20.31 10.57 5.20
CA GLN A 124 -20.73 11.87 4.64
C GLN A 124 -19.69 12.44 3.65
N GLN A 125 -18.44 12.17 3.87
CA GLN A 125 -17.33 12.66 3.06
C GLN A 125 -16.49 11.49 2.57
N PHE A 126 -15.96 11.60 1.35
CA PHE A 126 -15.06 10.58 0.83
C PHE A 126 -13.69 10.72 1.52
N PRO A 127 -13.26 9.71 2.32
CA PRO A 127 -12.20 9.91 3.29
C PRO A 127 -10.78 9.71 2.73
N VAL A 128 -10.59 9.61 1.40
CA VAL A 128 -9.27 9.41 0.79
C VAL A 128 -8.66 10.74 0.40
N LYS A 129 -7.51 11.07 1.00
CA LYS A 129 -6.82 12.36 0.83
C LYS A 129 -5.86 12.38 -0.35
N ASN A 130 -5.12 11.31 -0.57
CA ASN A 130 -4.09 11.19 -1.59
C ASN A 130 -4.08 9.78 -2.18
N PHE A 131 -3.51 9.62 -3.36
CA PHE A 131 -3.10 8.29 -3.84
C PHE A 131 -1.87 7.81 -3.07
N VAL A 132 -1.68 6.50 -3.03
CA VAL A 132 -0.48 5.87 -2.51
C VAL A 132 -0.12 4.64 -3.33
N SER A 133 1.15 4.52 -3.65
CA SER A 133 1.71 3.34 -4.30
C SER A 133 3.05 2.96 -3.67
N ALA A 134 3.56 1.81 -4.02
CA ALA A 134 4.85 1.33 -3.57
C ALA A 134 5.57 0.56 -4.68
N ILE A 135 6.89 0.70 -4.72
CA ILE A 135 7.73 0.01 -5.68
C ILE A 135 9.06 -0.40 -5.04
N SER A 136 9.68 -1.47 -5.57
CA SER A 136 11.04 -1.85 -5.22
C SER A 136 12.04 -1.20 -6.18
N VAL A 137 13.20 -0.83 -5.64
CA VAL A 137 14.37 -0.39 -6.38
C VAL A 137 15.61 -1.01 -5.75
N GLY A 138 16.66 -1.22 -6.52
CA GLY A 138 17.88 -1.82 -5.98
C GLY A 138 19.09 -1.60 -6.86
N VAL A 139 20.24 -2.07 -6.35
CA VAL A 139 21.51 -2.08 -7.09
C VAL A 139 21.89 -3.53 -7.36
N VAL A 140 21.94 -3.90 -8.63
CA VAL A 140 22.34 -5.22 -9.11
C VAL A 140 23.43 -5.04 -10.16
N ASP A 141 24.58 -5.68 -10.01
CA ASP A 141 25.71 -5.55 -10.93
C ASP A 141 26.05 -4.07 -11.26
N GLU A 142 26.15 -3.23 -10.22
CA GLU A 142 26.39 -1.78 -10.30
C GLU A 142 25.31 -0.97 -11.07
N MET A 143 24.19 -1.59 -11.46
CA MET A 143 23.08 -0.92 -12.12
C MET A 143 21.95 -0.64 -11.13
N HIS A 144 21.36 0.56 -11.24
CA HIS A 144 20.13 0.90 -10.51
C HIS A 144 18.92 0.34 -11.27
N LEU A 145 18.18 -0.56 -10.64
CA LEU A 145 17.04 -1.23 -11.24
C LEU A 145 15.74 -0.80 -10.54
N LEU A 146 14.66 -0.75 -11.32
CA LEU A 146 13.30 -0.47 -10.90
C LEU A 146 12.46 -1.73 -11.00
N ASP A 147 11.63 -2.01 -9.97
CA ASP A 147 10.71 -3.14 -9.92
C ASP A 147 11.42 -4.49 -10.05
N LEU A 148 12.26 -4.80 -9.05
CA LEU A 148 13.11 -5.98 -9.06
C LEU A 148 12.28 -7.27 -9.10
N CYS A 149 12.59 -8.17 -10.05
CA CYS A 149 12.13 -9.54 -10.01
C CYS A 149 12.87 -10.34 -8.91
N PHE A 150 12.43 -11.57 -8.64
CA PHE A 150 13.02 -12.40 -7.57
C PHE A 150 14.52 -12.66 -7.78
N GLU A 151 14.95 -12.87 -9.02
CA GLU A 151 16.36 -13.13 -9.34
C GLU A 151 17.24 -11.88 -9.08
N GLU A 152 16.75 -10.71 -9.46
CA GLU A 152 17.39 -9.42 -9.21
C GLU A 152 17.43 -9.10 -7.71
N ASP A 153 16.28 -9.22 -7.00
CA ASP A 153 16.15 -9.00 -5.56
C ASP A 153 17.12 -9.90 -4.76
N SER A 154 17.20 -11.18 -5.11
CA SER A 154 18.08 -12.14 -4.42
C SER A 154 19.58 -11.94 -4.65
N ASN A 155 19.97 -11.20 -5.68
CA ASN A 155 21.36 -10.87 -6.00
C ASN A 155 21.66 -9.37 -5.80
N ALA A 156 20.71 -8.60 -5.28
CA ALA A 156 20.88 -7.18 -5.09
C ALA A 156 21.92 -6.86 -4.01
N LYS A 157 22.87 -5.96 -4.35
CA LYS A 157 23.76 -5.33 -3.38
C LYS A 157 23.00 -4.44 -2.41
N VAL A 158 21.98 -3.75 -2.93
CA VAL A 158 21.04 -2.91 -2.19
C VAL A 158 19.63 -3.24 -2.63
N ASP A 159 18.77 -3.59 -1.70
CA ASP A 159 17.30 -3.70 -1.90
C ASP A 159 16.60 -2.58 -1.13
N MET A 160 15.65 -1.92 -1.79
CA MET A 160 14.88 -0.83 -1.20
C MET A 160 13.44 -0.87 -1.66
N ASN A 161 12.52 -0.68 -0.71
CA ASN A 161 11.09 -0.52 -0.97
C ASN A 161 10.67 0.90 -0.60
N VAL A 162 10.01 1.60 -1.50
CA VAL A 162 9.63 2.99 -1.36
C VAL A 162 8.13 3.15 -1.52
N VAL A 163 7.47 3.70 -0.51
CA VAL A 163 6.04 4.02 -0.50
C VAL A 163 5.88 5.53 -0.62
N MET A 164 5.13 5.99 -1.62
CA MET A 164 4.95 7.41 -1.91
C MET A 164 3.50 7.78 -2.20
N THR A 165 3.17 9.05 -1.94
CA THR A 165 1.89 9.66 -2.36
C THR A 165 2.00 10.30 -3.75
N ASP A 166 0.85 10.65 -4.34
CA ASP A 166 0.77 11.42 -5.58
C ASP A 166 1.32 12.86 -5.47
N LYS A 167 1.54 13.36 -4.24
CA LYS A 167 2.23 14.62 -3.97
C LYS A 167 3.75 14.46 -3.86
N LYS A 168 4.29 13.29 -4.21
CA LYS A 168 5.71 12.93 -4.10
C LYS A 168 6.23 12.94 -2.66
N GLU A 169 5.36 12.76 -1.68
CA GLU A 169 5.72 12.65 -0.28
C GLU A 169 6.03 11.19 0.07
N PHE A 170 7.10 10.97 0.80
CA PHE A 170 7.46 9.63 1.27
C PHE A 170 6.60 9.24 2.47
N VAL A 171 5.95 8.08 2.36
CA VAL A 171 5.23 7.45 3.47
C VAL A 171 6.18 6.52 4.24
N GLU A 172 7.00 5.78 3.51
CA GLU A 172 7.99 4.87 4.09
C GLU A 172 9.11 4.58 3.09
N ILE A 173 10.32 4.49 3.61
CA ILE A 173 11.51 4.03 2.88
C ILE A 173 12.13 2.91 3.71
N GLN A 174 12.23 1.72 3.12
CA GLN A 174 12.92 0.57 3.69
C GLN A 174 14.07 0.22 2.75
N GLY A 175 15.31 0.33 3.19
CA GLY A 175 16.47 0.04 2.37
C GLY A 175 17.52 -0.72 3.16
N THR A 176 18.10 -1.74 2.57
CA THR A 176 19.12 -2.60 3.15
C THR A 176 20.29 -2.76 2.17
N GLY A 177 21.51 -2.56 2.65
CA GLY A 177 22.70 -2.99 1.96
C GLY A 177 22.95 -4.45 2.32
N GLU A 178 22.58 -5.38 1.45
CA GLU A 178 22.66 -6.83 1.71
C GLU A 178 24.13 -7.30 1.74
N ASP A 179 24.91 -6.94 0.76
CA ASP A 179 26.32 -7.33 0.66
C ASP A 179 27.27 -6.24 1.17
N SER A 180 26.91 -4.98 1.03
CA SER A 180 27.75 -3.85 1.42
C SER A 180 26.90 -2.59 1.67
N PRO A 181 27.39 -1.65 2.50
CA PRO A 181 26.70 -0.39 2.70
C PRO A 181 26.62 0.40 1.39
N PHE A 182 25.55 1.20 1.24
CA PHE A 182 25.37 2.14 0.13
C PHE A 182 25.59 3.58 0.61
N ASN A 183 26.03 4.42 -0.28
CA ASN A 183 26.32 5.81 0.01
C ASN A 183 25.11 6.72 -0.29
N ARG A 184 25.26 8.03 -0.01
CA ARG A 184 24.20 9.01 -0.21
C ARG A 184 23.80 9.16 -1.68
N ASP A 185 24.76 9.13 -2.59
CA ASP A 185 24.50 9.35 -4.01
C ASP A 185 23.71 8.17 -4.60
N GLU A 186 24.05 6.93 -4.20
CA GLU A 186 23.27 5.73 -4.53
C GLU A 186 21.84 5.81 -3.95
N LEU A 187 21.69 6.26 -2.70
CA LEU A 187 20.36 6.48 -2.12
C LEU A 187 19.54 7.47 -2.93
N MET A 188 20.10 8.61 -3.31
CA MET A 188 19.38 9.64 -4.07
C MET A 188 18.97 9.12 -5.45
N ALA A 189 19.87 8.39 -6.15
CA ALA A 189 19.57 7.80 -7.44
C ALA A 189 18.43 6.75 -7.36
N LEU A 190 18.42 5.91 -6.31
CA LEU A 190 17.35 4.95 -6.06
C LEU A 190 16.00 5.64 -5.74
N LEU A 191 16.02 6.74 -4.97
CA LEU A 191 14.81 7.51 -4.67
C LEU A 191 14.23 8.20 -5.92
N GLU A 192 15.07 8.75 -6.80
CA GLU A 192 14.62 9.32 -8.07
C GLU A 192 13.99 8.24 -8.97
N LEU A 193 14.58 7.05 -9.01
CA LEU A 193 14.04 5.93 -9.77
C LEU A 193 12.71 5.43 -9.17
N ALA A 194 12.61 5.38 -7.84
CA ALA A 194 11.37 5.03 -7.14
C ALA A 194 10.26 6.06 -7.34
N GLU A 195 10.58 7.36 -7.39
CA GLU A 195 9.63 8.42 -7.70
C GLU A 195 9.01 8.23 -9.10
N LYS A 196 9.84 7.89 -10.09
CA LYS A 196 9.38 7.58 -11.44
C LYS A 196 8.41 6.41 -11.42
N GLY A 197 8.78 5.28 -10.83
CA GLY A 197 7.94 4.08 -10.80
C GLY A 197 6.65 4.27 -10.01
N ASN A 198 6.68 4.95 -8.85
CA ASN A 198 5.48 5.28 -8.11
C ASN A 198 4.54 6.20 -8.90
N SER A 199 5.08 7.18 -9.64
CA SER A 199 4.26 8.06 -10.49
C SER A 199 3.53 7.27 -11.59
N GLU A 200 4.21 6.33 -12.24
CA GLU A 200 3.61 5.47 -13.25
C GLU A 200 2.51 4.56 -12.65
N LEU A 201 2.75 3.99 -11.47
CA LEU A 201 1.74 3.17 -10.76
C LEU A 201 0.52 3.98 -10.34
N ILE A 202 0.68 5.22 -9.91
CA ILE A 202 -0.42 6.12 -9.54
C ILE A 202 -1.27 6.47 -10.77
N GLU A 203 -0.67 6.70 -11.92
CA GLU A 203 -1.44 6.91 -13.16
C GLU A 203 -2.24 5.66 -13.54
N MET A 204 -1.69 4.45 -13.40
CA MET A 204 -2.43 3.21 -13.60
C MET A 204 -3.58 3.06 -12.58
N GLN A 205 -3.38 3.44 -11.32
CA GLN A 205 -4.46 3.47 -10.32
C GLN A 205 -5.58 4.44 -10.74
N ARG A 206 -5.24 5.63 -11.28
CA ARG A 206 -6.21 6.60 -11.79
C ARG A 206 -7.03 6.03 -12.96
N GLU A 207 -6.36 5.38 -13.90
CA GLU A 207 -7.02 4.76 -15.05
C GLU A 207 -8.01 3.67 -14.60
N VAL A 208 -7.60 2.78 -13.70
CA VAL A 208 -8.46 1.69 -13.20
C VAL A 208 -9.64 2.22 -12.39
N LEU A 209 -9.44 3.24 -11.56
CA LEU A 209 -10.50 3.85 -10.75
C LEU A 209 -11.45 4.73 -11.56
N GLY A 210 -11.02 5.24 -12.72
CA GLY A 210 -11.85 6.08 -13.58
C GLY A 210 -12.43 7.29 -12.84
N GLU A 211 -13.75 7.45 -12.87
CA GLU A 211 -14.44 8.57 -12.20
C GLU A 211 -14.23 8.61 -10.67
N LEU A 212 -13.92 7.48 -10.04
CA LEU A 212 -13.64 7.45 -8.60
C LEU A 212 -12.35 8.19 -8.25
N ALA A 213 -11.38 8.21 -9.14
CA ALA A 213 -10.14 8.95 -8.98
C ALA A 213 -10.39 10.46 -8.73
N GLU A 214 -11.44 11.01 -9.34
CA GLU A 214 -11.85 12.41 -9.18
C GLU A 214 -12.32 12.77 -7.76
N LYS A 215 -12.71 11.78 -6.94
CA LYS A 215 -13.17 12.00 -5.56
C LYS A 215 -12.01 12.12 -4.57
N ILE A 216 -10.83 11.62 -4.93
CA ILE A 216 -9.66 11.61 -4.06
C ILE A 216 -9.11 13.03 -3.90
N GLY A 217 -8.79 13.42 -2.67
CA GLY A 217 -8.23 14.73 -2.35
C GLY A 217 -9.25 15.88 -2.28
N LYS A 218 -10.57 15.63 -2.50
CA LYS A 218 -11.60 16.68 -2.42
C LYS A 218 -12.02 17.03 -0.97
N THR A 219 -11.62 16.24 0.00
CA THR A 219 -11.99 16.38 1.43
C THR A 219 -11.49 17.70 2.04
N GLU A 220 -10.37 18.26 1.57
CA GLU A 220 -9.78 19.49 2.11
C GLU A 220 -10.50 20.78 1.69
N LYS A 221 -11.20 20.80 0.56
CA LYS A 221 -11.85 22.02 0.05
C LYS A 221 -13.05 22.48 0.85
N ILE A 222 -13.78 21.56 1.48
CA ILE A 222 -15.02 21.89 2.22
C ILE A 222 -14.67 22.58 3.54
N LYS A 223 -13.62 22.17 4.24
CA LYS A 223 -13.18 22.81 5.49
C LYS A 223 -12.64 24.23 5.28
N ALA A 224 -11.98 24.52 4.16
CA ALA A 224 -11.43 25.84 3.84
C ALA A 224 -12.56 26.84 3.49
N GLU A 225 -13.58 26.42 2.74
CA GLU A 225 -14.70 27.28 2.36
C GLU A 225 -15.65 27.60 3.52
N GLU A 226 -15.78 26.74 4.53
CA GLU A 226 -16.56 27.01 5.74
C GLU A 226 -15.83 27.97 6.68
N THR A 227 -14.50 27.98 6.71
CA THR A 227 -13.71 28.91 7.53
C THR A 227 -13.74 30.33 6.93
N GLU A 228 -13.68 30.48 5.61
CA GLU A 228 -13.76 31.78 4.93
C GLU A 228 -15.16 32.40 4.94
N LYS A 229 -16.23 31.62 5.16
CA LYS A 229 -17.59 32.16 5.26
C LYS A 229 -18.02 32.58 6.68
N ASN A 230 -17.20 32.27 7.68
CA ASN A 230 -17.44 32.59 9.09
C ASN A 230 -16.50 33.67 9.65
N GLU A 231 -15.64 34.26 8.82
CA GLU A 231 -14.89 35.51 9.07
C GLU A 231 -15.55 36.69 8.31
#